data_c21cc74658958c12e461aefa874ad9c4
#
_entry.id   c21cc74658958c12e461aefa874ad9c4
#
_cell.length_a   1.000
_cell.length_b   1.000
_cell.length_c   1.000
_cell.angle_alpha   90.00
_cell.angle_beta   90.00
_cell.angle_gamma   90.00
#
_symmetry.space_group_name_H-M   'P 1'
#
loop_
_entity.id
_entity.type
_entity.pdbx_description
1 polymer ?
#
loop_
_entity_poly.entity_id
_entity_poly.type
_entity_poly.pdbx_seq_one_letter_code
_entity_poly.pdbx_strand_id
1 'polypeptide(L)'
;MRWLCFLLLASPAAAQAPAAAPAGRAAPVPKALRFDLAALAATRDSFVFLFKGAERGYAVWQYEIRQLETTQEILYTAHSEFRPVEEERLRVVLNRLTGEPIATFHHIDLFSPASDTVMVEHDLEVKRGEIGGRRRVGTRSGAVQLTPVSRPLPPGTVLSDYSLFAAAVTNALPGDSLAARAYSEFGDSLATLSFVAEAPITIEVPAGRFEVLPLKSGGFRVFTTRSGVRRVVKGETLDGAFSFQLTATGPVVPSPE
;
A
#
# COMPACT_ATOMS: atom_id res chain seq x y z
N MET A 1 10.70 6.21 12.94
CA MET A 1 10.57 5.00 12.11
C MET A 1 9.20 5.09 11.44
N ARG A 2 9.14 5.38 10.17
CA ARG A 2 7.90 5.55 9.37
C ARG A 2 7.75 4.26 8.54
N TRP A 3 6.95 3.28 8.99
CA TRP A 3 7.17 1.92 8.51
C TRP A 3 6.15 1.36 7.53
N LEU A 4 4.86 1.59 7.63
CA LEU A 4 3.93 0.86 6.77
C LEU A 4 3.62 1.54 5.42
N CYS A 5 3.39 2.84 5.36
CA CYS A 5 3.07 3.51 4.10
C CYS A 5 4.28 3.93 3.27
N PHE A 6 5.50 4.01 3.85
CA PHE A 6 6.72 4.43 3.15
C PHE A 6 7.59 3.28 2.61
N LEU A 7 7.29 2.03 2.97
CA LEU A 7 8.11 0.89 2.59
C LEU A 7 8.13 0.60 1.08
N LEU A 8 7.11 1.02 0.36
CA LEU A 8 7.00 0.77 -1.09
C LEU A 8 7.46 1.94 -1.96
N LEU A 9 7.61 3.13 -1.39
CA LEU A 9 8.19 4.27 -2.10
C LEU A 9 9.68 4.33 -1.77
N ALA A 10 10.53 4.10 -2.77
CA ALA A 10 11.96 4.30 -2.64
C ALA A 10 12.23 5.73 -2.15
N SER A 11 12.80 5.87 -0.93
CA SER A 11 13.41 7.14 -0.53
C SER A 11 14.36 7.59 -1.65
N PRO A 12 14.44 8.88 -1.99
CA PRO A 12 15.49 9.36 -2.85
C PRO A 12 16.83 9.06 -2.14
N ALA A 13 17.41 7.91 -2.43
CA ALA A 13 18.78 7.64 -2.11
C ALA A 13 19.60 8.76 -2.79
N ALA A 14 20.30 9.55 -2.01
CA ALA A 14 21.28 10.48 -2.54
C ALA A 14 22.10 9.74 -3.60
N ALA A 15 22.03 10.22 -4.84
CA ALA A 15 22.69 9.61 -5.97
C ALA A 15 24.20 9.60 -5.71
N GLN A 16 24.70 8.52 -5.13
CA GLN A 16 26.09 8.15 -5.28
C GLN A 16 26.27 7.74 -6.73
N ALA A 17 27.08 8.49 -7.46
CA ALA A 17 27.46 8.16 -8.83
C ALA A 17 27.96 6.70 -8.86
N PRO A 18 27.34 5.82 -9.65
CA PRO A 18 27.81 4.45 -9.74
C PRO A 18 29.19 4.45 -10.38
N ALA A 19 30.14 3.79 -9.74
CA ALA A 19 31.37 3.39 -10.38
C ALA A 19 31.03 2.67 -11.68
N ALA A 20 31.68 3.03 -12.80
CA ALA A 20 31.40 2.50 -14.13
C ALA A 20 31.41 0.97 -14.11
N ALA A 21 30.21 0.38 -14.17
CA ALA A 21 30.03 -1.05 -14.38
C ALA A 21 30.37 -1.38 -15.85
N PRO A 22 30.91 -2.57 -16.14
CA PRO A 22 31.19 -2.99 -17.52
C PRO A 22 29.90 -3.00 -18.32
N ALA A 23 29.98 -2.65 -19.60
CA ALA A 23 28.86 -2.53 -20.56
C ALA A 23 28.01 -3.81 -20.56
N GLY A 24 27.03 -3.87 -19.67
CA GLY A 24 26.09 -4.95 -19.49
C GLY A 24 24.73 -4.56 -20.08
N ARG A 25 24.10 -5.53 -20.68
CA ARG A 25 22.77 -5.53 -21.27
C ARG A 25 21.84 -4.50 -20.59
N ALA A 26 21.34 -3.53 -21.38
CA ALA A 26 20.42 -2.53 -20.85
C ALA A 26 19.30 -3.19 -20.04
N ALA A 27 19.08 -2.68 -18.82
CA ALA A 27 17.99 -3.20 -17.98
C ALA A 27 16.66 -3.11 -18.76
N PRO A 28 15.82 -4.15 -18.73
CA PRO A 28 14.56 -4.14 -19.45
C PRO A 28 13.70 -2.95 -18.96
N VAL A 29 13.08 -2.25 -19.91
CA VAL A 29 12.16 -1.16 -19.61
C VAL A 29 10.97 -1.75 -18.84
N PRO A 30 10.62 -1.21 -17.65
CA PRO A 30 9.49 -1.70 -16.90
C PRO A 30 8.18 -1.59 -17.68
N LYS A 31 7.33 -2.61 -17.62
CA LYS A 31 5.97 -2.58 -18.13
C LYS A 31 5.11 -1.66 -17.27
N ALA A 32 4.09 -1.04 -17.85
CA ALA A 32 3.11 -0.29 -17.08
C ALA A 32 2.36 -1.22 -16.11
N LEU A 33 2.19 -0.77 -14.87
CA LEU A 33 1.37 -1.45 -13.88
C LEU A 33 -0.10 -1.46 -14.36
N ARG A 34 -0.73 -2.63 -14.37
CA ARG A 34 -2.14 -2.82 -14.75
C ARG A 34 -2.84 -3.64 -13.68
N PHE A 35 -4.10 -3.34 -13.44
CA PHE A 35 -4.92 -3.99 -12.43
C PHE A 35 -5.88 -5.02 -13.02
N ASP A 36 -6.00 -6.16 -12.37
CA ASP A 36 -7.03 -7.18 -12.58
C ASP A 36 -8.09 -7.06 -11.47
N LEU A 37 -8.95 -6.07 -11.61
CA LEU A 37 -9.99 -5.78 -10.63
C LEU A 37 -11.18 -6.76 -10.71
N ALA A 38 -11.28 -7.52 -11.81
CA ALA A 38 -12.32 -8.56 -11.95
C ALA A 38 -12.12 -9.73 -10.98
N ALA A 39 -10.87 -10.03 -10.63
CA ALA A 39 -10.52 -11.09 -9.69
C ALA A 39 -10.59 -10.65 -8.20
N LEU A 40 -10.95 -9.40 -7.94
CA LEU A 40 -11.17 -8.91 -6.58
C LEU A 40 -12.56 -9.32 -6.09
N ALA A 41 -12.63 -9.88 -4.89
CA ALA A 41 -13.88 -10.15 -4.19
C ALA A 41 -13.97 -9.31 -2.92
N ALA A 42 -15.19 -9.06 -2.49
CA ALA A 42 -15.43 -8.44 -1.19
C ALA A 42 -14.96 -9.38 -0.08
N THR A 43 -13.94 -8.97 0.66
CA THR A 43 -13.31 -9.77 1.71
C THR A 43 -12.86 -8.92 2.89
N ARG A 44 -12.75 -9.57 4.05
CA ARG A 44 -12.12 -9.05 5.24
C ARG A 44 -10.97 -9.97 5.62
N ASP A 45 -9.74 -9.45 5.57
CA ASP A 45 -8.51 -10.17 5.82
C ASP A 45 -7.86 -9.65 7.12
N SER A 46 -7.44 -10.55 8.00
CA SER A 46 -6.77 -10.21 9.26
C SER A 46 -5.31 -10.66 9.20
N PHE A 47 -4.42 -9.85 9.75
CA PHE A 47 -2.97 -10.08 9.73
C PHE A 47 -2.38 -9.92 11.13
N VAL A 48 -1.31 -10.66 11.39
CA VAL A 48 -0.42 -10.44 12.53
C VAL A 48 0.85 -9.72 12.06
N PHE A 49 1.32 -8.77 12.85
CA PHE A 49 2.60 -8.09 12.65
C PHE A 49 3.67 -8.73 13.51
N LEU A 50 4.81 -9.04 12.88
CA LEU A 50 5.97 -9.63 13.52
C LEU A 50 7.16 -8.69 13.39
N PHE A 51 7.86 -8.43 14.48
CA PHE A 51 9.13 -7.73 14.47
C PHE A 51 10.19 -8.61 15.13
N LYS A 52 11.22 -8.97 14.35
CA LYS A 52 12.26 -9.94 14.75
C LYS A 52 11.66 -11.24 15.29
N GLY A 53 10.60 -11.73 14.63
CA GLY A 53 9.88 -12.95 14.97
C GLY A 53 8.89 -12.85 16.14
N ALA A 54 8.85 -11.73 16.87
CA ALA A 54 7.91 -11.52 17.95
C ALA A 54 6.66 -10.76 17.45
N GLU A 55 5.48 -11.19 17.88
CA GLU A 55 4.22 -10.49 17.60
C GLU A 55 4.22 -9.10 18.24
N ARG A 56 3.83 -8.09 17.45
CA ARG A 56 3.83 -6.68 17.86
C ARG A 56 2.54 -5.94 17.48
N GLY A 57 1.59 -6.63 16.87
CA GLY A 57 0.34 -6.00 16.50
C GLY A 57 -0.42 -6.76 15.44
N TYR A 58 -1.39 -6.09 14.86
CA TYR A 58 -2.31 -6.67 13.89
C TYR A 58 -2.70 -5.65 12.83
N ALA A 59 -3.28 -6.15 11.74
CA ALA A 59 -4.04 -5.35 10.79
C ALA A 59 -5.32 -6.08 10.37
N VAL A 60 -6.34 -5.31 10.03
CA VAL A 60 -7.56 -5.78 9.38
C VAL A 60 -7.74 -4.96 8.11
N TRP A 61 -7.77 -5.62 6.97
CA TRP A 61 -8.04 -5.02 5.67
C TRP A 61 -9.37 -5.50 5.16
N GLN A 62 -10.16 -4.59 4.59
CA GLN A 62 -11.48 -4.91 4.06
C GLN A 62 -11.63 -4.31 2.68
N TYR A 63 -12.18 -5.09 1.76
CA TYR A 63 -12.52 -4.69 0.40
C TYR A 63 -14.01 -4.82 0.19
N GLU A 64 -14.70 -3.72 -0.04
CA GLU A 64 -16.11 -3.70 -0.39
C GLU A 64 -16.27 -3.30 -1.85
N ILE A 65 -17.22 -3.91 -2.55
CA ILE A 65 -17.63 -3.50 -3.89
C ILE A 65 -18.98 -2.82 -3.74
N ARG A 66 -19.02 -1.52 -4.02
CA ARG A 66 -20.23 -0.70 -3.90
C ARG A 66 -20.82 -0.45 -5.27
N GLN A 67 -22.12 -0.73 -5.41
CA GLN A 67 -22.88 -0.39 -6.60
C GLN A 67 -23.52 0.98 -6.37
N LEU A 68 -23.13 1.95 -7.19
CA LEU A 68 -23.80 3.24 -7.31
C LEU A 68 -24.73 3.21 -8.54
N GLU A 69 -25.53 4.26 -8.72
CA GLU A 69 -26.51 4.31 -9.83
C GLU A 69 -25.88 4.06 -11.21
N THR A 70 -24.73 4.63 -11.49
CA THR A 70 -24.07 4.56 -12.81
C THR A 70 -22.65 3.99 -12.77
N THR A 71 -22.08 3.77 -11.58
CA THR A 71 -20.68 3.36 -11.42
C THR A 71 -20.54 2.27 -10.36
N GLN A 72 -19.41 1.58 -10.39
CA GLN A 72 -19.01 0.69 -9.31
C GLN A 72 -17.72 1.24 -8.67
N GLU A 73 -17.68 1.17 -7.36
CA GLU A 73 -16.53 1.57 -6.55
C GLU A 73 -15.99 0.40 -5.75
N ILE A 74 -14.69 0.47 -5.48
CA ILE A 74 -14.03 -0.35 -4.47
C ILE A 74 -13.77 0.56 -3.29
N LEU A 75 -14.32 0.19 -2.12
CA LEU A 75 -13.92 0.75 -0.85
C LEU A 75 -12.88 -0.18 -0.22
N TYR A 76 -11.67 0.30 -0.10
CA TYR A 76 -10.60 -0.35 0.66
C TYR A 76 -10.45 0.36 2.00
N THR A 77 -10.55 -0.39 3.10
CA THR A 77 -10.29 0.11 4.45
C THR A 77 -9.22 -0.75 5.11
N ALA A 78 -8.37 -0.10 5.89
CA ALA A 78 -7.41 -0.77 6.74
C ALA A 78 -7.42 -0.14 8.13
N HIS A 79 -7.33 -1.00 9.14
CA HIS A 79 -7.05 -0.62 10.51
C HIS A 79 -5.89 -1.47 11.00
N SER A 80 -4.85 -0.86 11.49
CA SER A 80 -3.68 -1.55 12.00
C SER A 80 -3.17 -0.94 13.30
N GLU A 81 -2.55 -1.77 14.11
CA GLU A 81 -1.88 -1.38 15.34
C GLU A 81 -0.51 -2.07 15.40
N PHE A 82 0.55 -1.29 15.51
CA PHE A 82 1.92 -1.78 15.67
C PHE A 82 2.52 -1.21 16.95
N ARG A 83 2.46 -1.98 18.03
CA ARG A 83 2.88 -1.55 19.38
C ARG A 83 4.39 -1.56 19.58
N PRO A 84 4.96 -0.58 20.29
CA PRO A 84 4.36 0.67 20.79
C PRO A 84 4.58 1.84 19.82
N VAL A 85 4.45 1.63 18.49
CA VAL A 85 4.91 2.56 17.46
C VAL A 85 3.78 3.41 16.93
N GLU A 86 2.69 2.78 16.43
CA GLU A 86 1.61 3.48 15.73
C GLU A 86 0.28 2.71 15.74
N GLU A 87 -0.81 3.46 15.59
CA GLU A 87 -2.13 2.98 15.18
C GLU A 87 -2.52 3.71 13.89
N GLU A 88 -3.10 2.99 12.94
CA GLU A 88 -3.38 3.49 11.61
C GLU A 88 -4.81 3.17 11.19
N ARG A 89 -5.48 4.12 10.54
CA ARG A 89 -6.80 3.97 9.93
C ARG A 89 -6.76 4.54 8.53
N LEU A 90 -7.05 3.71 7.56
CA LEU A 90 -7.01 4.04 6.15
C LEU A 90 -8.36 3.76 5.50
N ARG A 91 -8.77 4.66 4.61
CA ARG A 91 -9.91 4.47 3.70
C ARG A 91 -9.53 5.00 2.33
N VAL A 92 -9.63 4.16 1.31
CA VAL A 92 -9.43 4.53 -0.10
C VAL A 92 -10.66 4.15 -0.90
N VAL A 93 -11.12 5.05 -1.75
CA VAL A 93 -12.19 4.81 -2.73
C VAL A 93 -11.58 4.81 -4.12
N LEU A 94 -11.84 3.75 -4.88
CA LEU A 94 -11.34 3.57 -6.24
C LEU A 94 -12.50 3.34 -7.22
N ASN A 95 -12.37 3.83 -8.44
CA ASN A 95 -13.23 3.42 -9.53
C ASN A 95 -12.94 1.95 -9.87
N ARG A 96 -13.96 1.09 -9.85
CA ARG A 96 -13.79 -0.35 -10.08
C ARG A 96 -13.38 -0.71 -11.50
N LEU A 97 -13.77 0.07 -12.50
CA LEU A 97 -13.42 -0.21 -13.89
C LEU A 97 -11.98 0.18 -14.23
N THR A 98 -11.54 1.33 -13.74
CA THR A 98 -10.24 1.90 -14.12
C THR A 98 -9.16 1.68 -13.06
N GLY A 99 -9.54 1.46 -11.79
CA GLY A 99 -8.62 1.43 -10.66
C GLY A 99 -8.10 2.82 -10.26
N GLU A 100 -8.64 3.88 -10.87
CA GLU A 100 -8.25 5.24 -10.53
C GLU A 100 -8.78 5.64 -9.15
N PRO A 101 -7.98 6.37 -8.36
CA PRO A 101 -8.41 6.83 -7.05
C PRO A 101 -9.50 7.92 -7.18
N ILE A 102 -10.47 7.88 -6.28
CA ILE A 102 -11.54 8.88 -6.12
C ILE A 102 -11.30 9.69 -4.85
N ALA A 103 -10.96 9.02 -3.75
CA ALA A 103 -10.69 9.66 -2.47
C ALA A 103 -9.77 8.80 -1.61
N THR A 104 -9.05 9.43 -0.69
CA THR A 104 -8.31 8.76 0.36
C THR A 104 -8.39 9.54 1.65
N PHE A 105 -8.56 8.82 2.75
CA PHE A 105 -8.43 9.29 4.11
C PHE A 105 -7.45 8.39 4.84
N HIS A 106 -6.47 8.97 5.50
CA HIS A 106 -5.49 8.22 6.28
C HIS A 106 -5.17 8.97 7.56
N HIS A 107 -5.29 8.29 8.69
CA HIS A 107 -4.97 8.81 10.01
C HIS A 107 -4.00 7.86 10.71
N ILE A 108 -2.91 8.41 11.23
CA ILE A 108 -1.88 7.67 11.97
C ILE A 108 -1.64 8.37 13.30
N ASP A 109 -1.87 7.67 14.39
CA ASP A 109 -1.40 8.03 15.72
C ASP A 109 -0.01 7.44 15.96
N LEU A 110 0.93 8.28 16.39
CA LEU A 110 2.33 7.93 16.62
C LEU A 110 2.65 7.94 18.12
N PHE A 111 3.11 6.80 18.63
CA PHE A 111 3.38 6.62 20.06
C PHE A 111 4.86 6.74 20.42
N SER A 112 5.74 7.03 19.44
CA SER A 112 7.18 7.13 19.69
C SER A 112 7.52 8.29 20.63
N PRO A 113 8.16 8.04 21.78
CA PRO A 113 8.55 9.11 22.71
C PRO A 113 9.65 10.02 22.16
N ALA A 114 10.37 9.56 21.12
CA ALA A 114 11.46 10.32 20.49
C ALA A 114 10.97 11.32 19.43
N SER A 115 9.67 11.33 19.09
CA SER A 115 9.08 12.24 18.12
C SER A 115 8.17 13.26 18.81
N ASP A 116 8.26 14.52 18.39
CA ASP A 116 7.26 15.53 18.77
C ASP A 116 5.95 15.35 17.99
N THR A 117 6.00 14.78 16.78
CA THR A 117 4.81 14.43 15.99
C THR A 117 4.08 13.25 16.64
N VAL A 118 2.82 13.43 16.97
CA VAL A 118 1.98 12.40 17.60
C VAL A 118 0.83 11.96 16.69
N MET A 119 0.53 12.72 15.64
CA MET A 119 -0.53 12.40 14.69
C MET A 119 -0.17 12.93 13.30
N VAL A 120 -0.49 12.15 12.28
CA VAL A 120 -0.48 12.58 10.87
C VAL A 120 -1.78 12.13 10.23
N GLU A 121 -2.43 13.03 9.50
CA GLU A 121 -3.69 12.74 8.82
C GLU A 121 -3.70 13.42 7.47
N HIS A 122 -4.34 12.78 6.49
CA HIS A 122 -4.79 13.47 5.29
C HIS A 122 -6.21 13.05 4.90
N ASP A 123 -6.91 13.96 4.22
CA ASP A 123 -8.25 13.79 3.67
C ASP A 123 -8.25 14.43 2.28
N LEU A 124 -8.17 13.60 1.25
CA LEU A 124 -7.92 14.02 -0.12
C LEU A 124 -8.95 13.41 -1.07
N GLU A 125 -9.35 14.20 -2.07
CA GLU A 125 -10.21 13.76 -3.17
C GLU A 125 -9.51 13.96 -4.51
N VAL A 126 -9.83 13.12 -5.47
CA VAL A 126 -9.36 13.22 -6.86
C VAL A 126 -10.54 13.62 -7.76
N LYS A 127 -10.45 14.81 -8.34
CA LYS A 127 -11.47 15.35 -9.24
C LYS A 127 -10.82 15.94 -10.48
N ARG A 128 -11.27 15.52 -11.67
CA ARG A 128 -10.82 16.08 -12.97
C ARG A 128 -9.30 16.08 -13.16
N GLY A 129 -8.62 15.04 -12.70
CA GLY A 129 -7.17 14.94 -12.83
C GLY A 129 -6.37 15.79 -11.85
N GLU A 130 -7.00 16.24 -10.78
CA GLU A 130 -6.35 16.94 -9.65
C GLU A 130 -6.62 16.20 -8.35
N ILE A 131 -5.62 16.14 -7.47
CA ILE A 131 -5.79 15.72 -6.09
C ILE A 131 -5.82 16.95 -5.21
N GLY A 132 -6.82 17.05 -4.35
CA GLY A 132 -7.02 18.18 -3.48
C GLY A 132 -7.58 17.79 -2.13
N GLY A 133 -7.37 18.66 -1.14
CA GLY A 133 -7.86 18.46 0.21
C GLY A 133 -6.94 19.05 1.26
N ARG A 134 -6.72 18.33 2.34
CA ARG A 134 -5.92 18.82 3.47
C ARG A 134 -5.09 17.71 4.11
N ARG A 135 -3.98 18.14 4.67
CA ARG A 135 -3.11 17.33 5.52
C ARG A 135 -2.97 17.99 6.88
N ARG A 136 -2.93 17.18 7.93
CA ARG A 136 -2.78 17.60 9.33
C ARG A 136 -1.57 16.91 9.95
N VAL A 137 -0.84 17.66 10.76
CA VAL A 137 0.25 17.11 11.59
C VAL A 137 0.05 17.65 13.00
N GLY A 138 -0.20 16.77 13.95
CA GLY A 138 -0.34 17.07 15.37
C GLY A 138 0.96 16.85 16.13
N THR A 139 1.26 17.74 17.08
CA THR A 139 2.44 17.65 17.92
C THR A 139 2.06 17.33 19.37
N ARG A 140 3.04 16.87 20.14
CA ARG A 140 2.88 16.56 21.58
C ARG A 140 2.47 17.77 22.42
N SER A 141 2.84 18.98 21.98
CA SER A 141 2.40 20.23 22.61
C SER A 141 0.93 20.58 22.36
N GLY A 142 0.23 19.79 21.55
CA GLY A 142 -1.16 20.03 21.14
C GLY A 142 -1.31 20.96 19.94
N ALA A 143 -0.21 21.45 19.36
CA ALA A 143 -0.29 22.23 18.13
C ALA A 143 -0.67 21.35 16.95
N VAL A 144 -1.56 21.86 16.06
CA VAL A 144 -1.95 21.20 14.82
C VAL A 144 -1.61 22.10 13.64
N GLN A 145 -0.74 21.59 12.78
CA GLN A 145 -0.44 22.22 11.51
C GLN A 145 -1.38 21.69 10.44
N LEU A 146 -2.12 22.58 9.78
CA LEU A 146 -2.97 22.27 8.64
C LEU A 146 -2.32 22.77 7.36
N THR A 147 -2.18 21.89 6.37
CA THR A 147 -1.59 22.23 5.06
C THR A 147 -2.60 21.86 3.97
N PRO A 148 -3.05 22.82 3.14
CA PRO A 148 -3.87 22.52 1.97
C PRO A 148 -3.03 21.74 0.94
N VAL A 149 -3.70 20.82 0.24
CA VAL A 149 -3.14 20.06 -0.90
C VAL A 149 -3.94 20.43 -2.15
N SER A 150 -3.25 20.78 -3.23
CA SER A 150 -3.85 20.97 -4.56
C SER A 150 -2.76 20.73 -5.60
N ARG A 151 -2.88 19.64 -6.34
CA ARG A 151 -1.87 19.20 -7.31
C ARG A 151 -2.50 18.51 -8.52
N PRO A 152 -1.99 18.75 -9.73
CA PRO A 152 -2.29 17.89 -10.86
C PRO A 152 -1.92 16.44 -10.57
N LEU A 153 -2.84 15.53 -10.82
CA LEU A 153 -2.62 14.10 -10.72
C LEU A 153 -2.66 13.49 -12.12
N PRO A 154 -1.50 13.20 -12.74
CA PRO A 154 -1.47 12.62 -14.08
C PRO A 154 -2.24 11.30 -14.15
N PRO A 155 -2.90 10.98 -15.28
CA PRO A 155 -3.63 9.72 -15.45
C PRO A 155 -2.77 8.49 -15.14
N GLY A 156 -3.37 7.47 -14.54
CA GLY A 156 -2.69 6.24 -14.15
C GLY A 156 -1.76 6.38 -12.94
N THR A 157 -1.84 7.50 -12.19
CA THR A 157 -1.11 7.65 -10.94
C THR A 157 -1.78 6.82 -9.85
N VAL A 158 -0.97 6.01 -9.16
CA VAL A 158 -1.33 5.22 -7.99
C VAL A 158 -1.08 6.07 -6.74
N LEU A 159 -1.97 6.03 -5.75
CA LEU A 159 -1.68 6.64 -4.46
C LEU A 159 -0.87 5.66 -3.59
N SER A 160 0.07 6.16 -2.76
CA SER A 160 0.88 5.32 -1.89
C SER A 160 0.03 4.55 -0.87
N ASP A 161 -1.07 5.12 -0.44
CA ASP A 161 -2.01 4.54 0.51
C ASP A 161 -2.56 3.16 0.10
N TYR A 162 -2.70 2.90 -1.21
CA TYR A 162 -3.17 1.60 -1.67
C TYR A 162 -2.11 0.78 -2.43
N SER A 163 -0.83 1.03 -2.20
CA SER A 163 0.26 0.31 -2.87
C SER A 163 0.25 -1.21 -2.62
N LEU A 164 -0.15 -1.66 -1.42
CA LEU A 164 -0.32 -3.08 -1.10
C LEU A 164 -1.54 -3.69 -1.83
N PHE A 165 -2.64 -2.96 -1.92
CA PHE A 165 -3.78 -3.34 -2.75
C PHE A 165 -3.37 -3.44 -4.22
N ALA A 166 -2.62 -2.44 -4.74
CA ALA A 166 -2.11 -2.45 -6.11
C ALA A 166 -1.24 -3.69 -6.39
N ALA A 167 -0.42 -4.10 -5.43
CA ALA A 167 0.34 -5.35 -5.52
C ALA A 167 -0.58 -6.58 -5.62
N ALA A 168 -1.65 -6.64 -4.82
CA ALA A 168 -2.59 -7.77 -4.82
C ALA A 168 -3.30 -7.95 -6.16
N VAL A 169 -3.73 -6.84 -6.78
CA VAL A 169 -4.55 -6.86 -8.01
C VAL A 169 -3.75 -6.67 -9.29
N THR A 170 -2.42 -6.62 -9.23
CA THR A 170 -1.62 -6.46 -10.44
C THR A 170 -1.63 -7.71 -11.33
N ASN A 171 -1.57 -7.48 -12.64
CA ASN A 171 -1.46 -8.53 -13.67
C ASN A 171 0.00 -8.98 -13.92
N ALA A 172 0.85 -8.99 -12.91
CA ALA A 172 2.23 -9.40 -13.02
C ALA A 172 2.38 -10.87 -13.44
N LEU A 173 3.32 -11.15 -14.32
CA LEU A 173 3.79 -12.51 -14.62
C LEU A 173 5.18 -12.70 -14.00
N PRO A 174 5.59 -13.96 -13.71
CA PRO A 174 6.94 -14.23 -13.22
C PRO A 174 8.02 -13.62 -14.12
N GLY A 175 8.96 -12.91 -13.54
CA GLY A 175 10.03 -12.19 -14.24
C GLY A 175 9.67 -10.79 -14.75
N ASP A 176 8.43 -10.35 -14.61
CA ASP A 176 8.05 -9.00 -14.99
C ASP A 176 8.69 -7.95 -14.08
N SER A 177 9.13 -6.85 -14.70
CA SER A 177 9.39 -5.58 -14.03
C SER A 177 8.25 -4.63 -14.38
N LEU A 178 7.59 -4.09 -13.37
CA LEU A 178 6.41 -3.23 -13.50
C LEU A 178 6.69 -1.87 -12.85
N ALA A 179 6.15 -0.81 -13.42
CA ALA A 179 6.22 0.51 -12.80
C ALA A 179 4.95 1.32 -13.06
N ALA A 180 4.63 2.17 -12.09
CA ALA A 180 3.60 3.20 -12.22
C ALA A 180 4.11 4.50 -11.57
N ARG A 181 3.58 5.63 -12.04
CA ARG A 181 3.70 6.87 -11.30
C ARG A 181 2.91 6.72 -10.00
N ALA A 182 3.48 7.15 -8.89
CA ALA A 182 2.84 7.16 -7.60
C ALA A 182 2.81 8.58 -7.03
N TYR A 183 1.78 8.87 -6.27
CA TYR A 183 1.71 10.08 -5.45
C TYR A 183 1.82 9.69 -3.98
N SER A 184 2.73 10.33 -3.27
CA SER A 184 2.91 10.18 -1.83
C SER A 184 2.09 11.24 -1.12
N GLU A 185 1.02 10.84 -0.45
CA GLU A 185 0.06 11.71 0.21
C GLU A 185 0.71 12.44 1.40
N PHE A 186 1.56 11.74 2.15
CA PHE A 186 2.29 12.33 3.26
C PHE A 186 3.44 13.24 2.81
N GLY A 187 4.08 12.88 1.70
CA GLY A 187 5.21 13.64 1.14
C GLY A 187 4.78 14.78 0.21
N ASP A 188 3.51 14.83 -0.19
CA ASP A 188 2.99 15.73 -1.23
C ASP A 188 3.88 15.77 -2.47
N SER A 189 4.22 14.58 -2.99
CA SER A 189 5.19 14.45 -4.08
C SER A 189 4.90 13.27 -4.99
N LEU A 190 5.31 13.40 -6.25
CA LEU A 190 5.31 12.29 -7.20
C LEU A 190 6.54 11.42 -7.01
N ALA A 191 6.33 10.12 -7.09
CA ALA A 191 7.35 9.08 -6.99
C ALA A 191 7.10 7.99 -8.05
N THR A 192 7.89 6.94 -8.02
CA THR A 192 7.67 5.74 -8.82
C THR A 192 7.41 4.55 -7.89
N LEU A 193 6.26 3.90 -8.07
CA LEU A 193 6.00 2.59 -7.52
C LEU A 193 6.49 1.55 -8.52
N SER A 194 7.34 0.63 -8.10
CA SER A 194 7.85 -0.42 -8.97
C SER A 194 7.78 -1.79 -8.28
N PHE A 195 7.51 -2.83 -9.09
CA PHE A 195 7.53 -4.21 -8.64
C PHE A 195 8.39 -5.05 -9.59
N VAL A 196 9.15 -5.96 -9.01
CA VAL A 196 9.80 -7.06 -9.74
C VAL A 196 9.14 -8.36 -9.28
N ALA A 197 8.48 -9.05 -10.22
CA ALA A 197 7.82 -10.31 -9.95
C ALA A 197 8.84 -11.45 -9.96
N GLU A 198 8.94 -12.17 -8.86
CA GLU A 198 9.83 -13.33 -8.71
C GLU A 198 9.14 -14.62 -9.21
N ALA A 199 9.78 -15.76 -9.10
CA ALA A 199 9.14 -17.05 -9.40
C ALA A 199 8.04 -17.36 -8.37
N PRO A 200 6.90 -17.95 -8.78
CA PRO A 200 5.87 -18.39 -7.86
C PRO A 200 6.41 -19.39 -6.86
N ILE A 201 5.94 -19.29 -5.63
CA ILE A 201 6.27 -20.21 -4.55
C ILE A 201 5.03 -20.58 -3.75
N THR A 202 5.12 -21.66 -2.99
CA THR A 202 4.12 -21.99 -1.99
C THR A 202 4.61 -21.53 -0.62
N ILE A 203 3.78 -20.80 0.11
CA ILE A 203 4.07 -20.41 1.49
C ILE A 203 2.98 -20.91 2.42
N GLU A 204 3.34 -21.06 3.69
CA GLU A 204 2.42 -21.38 4.77
C GLU A 204 2.37 -20.18 5.74
N VAL A 205 1.17 -19.77 6.09
CA VAL A 205 0.85 -18.71 7.05
C VAL A 205 -0.26 -19.21 7.97
N PRO A 206 -0.57 -18.54 9.09
CA PRO A 206 -1.63 -19.01 10.00
C PRO A 206 -2.99 -19.25 9.33
N ALA A 207 -3.34 -18.51 8.27
CA ALA A 207 -4.58 -18.70 7.51
C ALA A 207 -4.56 -19.93 6.58
N GLY A 208 -3.41 -20.61 6.41
CA GLY A 208 -3.28 -21.81 5.57
C GLY A 208 -2.11 -21.73 4.57
N ARG A 209 -2.19 -22.61 3.57
CA ARG A 209 -1.17 -22.77 2.52
C ARG A 209 -1.62 -22.11 1.23
N PHE A 210 -0.76 -21.26 0.64
CA PHE A 210 -1.07 -20.48 -0.55
C PHE A 210 0.03 -20.59 -1.61
N GLU A 211 -0.38 -20.72 -2.88
CA GLU A 211 0.49 -20.45 -4.02
C GLU A 211 0.50 -18.96 -4.28
N VAL A 212 1.67 -18.33 -4.25
CA VAL A 212 1.83 -16.88 -4.30
C VAL A 212 2.89 -16.47 -5.32
N LEU A 213 2.74 -15.25 -5.82
CA LEU A 213 3.75 -14.53 -6.57
C LEU A 213 4.39 -13.50 -5.65
N PRO A 214 5.69 -13.64 -5.33
CA PRO A 214 6.40 -12.60 -4.62
C PRO A 214 6.64 -11.40 -5.54
N LEU A 215 6.32 -10.21 -5.06
CA LEU A 215 6.57 -8.92 -5.71
C LEU A 215 7.53 -8.11 -4.86
N LYS A 216 8.74 -7.89 -5.37
CA LYS A 216 9.76 -7.08 -4.70
C LYS A 216 9.60 -5.61 -5.09
N SER A 217 9.59 -4.71 -4.11
CA SER A 217 9.55 -3.27 -4.28
C SER A 217 10.49 -2.61 -3.25
N GLY A 218 11.55 -1.98 -3.73
CA GLY A 218 12.55 -1.39 -2.84
C GLY A 218 13.13 -2.39 -1.84
N GLY A 219 13.05 -2.06 -0.55
CA GLY A 219 13.48 -2.92 0.57
C GLY A 219 12.44 -3.90 1.08
N PHE A 220 11.33 -4.11 0.34
CA PHE A 220 10.18 -4.88 0.79
C PHE A 220 9.77 -5.95 -0.24
N ARG A 221 9.17 -7.03 0.22
CA ARG A 221 8.57 -8.08 -0.61
C ARG A 221 7.14 -8.34 -0.17
N VAL A 222 6.22 -8.39 -1.12
CA VAL A 222 4.80 -8.69 -0.91
C VAL A 222 4.47 -10.00 -1.62
N PHE A 223 3.76 -10.89 -0.97
CA PHE A 223 3.34 -12.19 -1.48
C PHE A 223 1.85 -12.16 -1.77
N THR A 224 1.48 -12.30 -3.05
CA THR A 224 0.10 -12.16 -3.51
C THR A 224 -0.41 -13.43 -4.13
N THR A 225 -1.69 -13.78 -3.94
CA THR A 225 -2.31 -14.95 -4.58
C THR A 225 -2.38 -14.78 -6.08
N ARG A 226 -2.25 -15.89 -6.82
CA ARG A 226 -2.35 -15.92 -8.29
C ARG A 226 -3.66 -16.51 -8.80
N SER A 227 -4.26 -17.40 -8.04
CA SER A 227 -5.52 -18.07 -8.34
C SER A 227 -6.58 -17.72 -7.30
N GLY A 228 -7.86 -17.80 -7.69
CA GLY A 228 -8.97 -17.46 -6.83
C GLY A 228 -9.05 -15.96 -6.51
N VAL A 229 -9.42 -15.64 -5.29
CA VAL A 229 -9.56 -14.25 -4.82
C VAL A 229 -8.18 -13.59 -4.69
N ARG A 230 -8.01 -12.45 -5.33
CA ARG A 230 -6.78 -11.65 -5.24
C ARG A 230 -6.62 -11.04 -3.85
N ARG A 231 -5.48 -11.32 -3.21
CA ARG A 231 -5.14 -10.79 -1.89
C ARG A 231 -3.65 -10.78 -1.63
N VAL A 232 -3.24 -9.98 -0.67
CA VAL A 232 -1.93 -10.12 -0.03
C VAL A 232 -2.02 -11.23 1.02
N VAL A 233 -1.01 -12.10 1.07
CA VAL A 233 -0.91 -13.20 2.04
C VAL A 233 0.16 -12.91 3.09
N LYS A 234 1.25 -12.26 2.67
CA LYS A 234 2.38 -11.93 3.52
C LYS A 234 3.09 -10.69 2.95
N GLY A 235 3.71 -9.91 3.80
CA GLY A 235 4.71 -8.93 3.44
C GLY A 235 5.91 -9.02 4.38
N GLU A 236 7.11 -8.68 3.89
CA GLU A 236 8.31 -8.70 4.70
C GLU A 236 9.35 -7.71 4.21
N THR A 237 10.13 -7.14 5.12
CA THR A 237 11.36 -6.42 4.75
C THR A 237 12.43 -7.39 4.29
N LEU A 238 13.29 -6.99 3.34
CA LEU A 238 14.32 -7.87 2.78
C LEU A 238 15.38 -8.30 3.81
N ASP A 239 15.54 -7.54 4.89
CA ASP A 239 16.40 -7.89 6.02
C ASP A 239 15.72 -8.84 7.04
N GLY A 240 14.44 -9.16 6.81
CA GLY A 240 13.65 -10.04 7.67
C GLY A 240 13.29 -9.44 9.03
N ALA A 241 13.58 -8.16 9.29
CA ALA A 241 13.33 -7.54 10.58
C ALA A 241 11.84 -7.37 10.88
N PHE A 242 11.04 -7.07 9.86
CA PHE A 242 9.59 -6.92 9.95
C PHE A 242 8.87 -7.82 8.95
N SER A 243 7.76 -8.38 9.36
CA SER A 243 6.81 -9.04 8.45
C SER A 243 5.38 -8.92 8.96
N PHE A 244 4.43 -9.11 8.06
CA PHE A 244 3.04 -9.38 8.41
C PHE A 244 2.56 -10.63 7.67
N GLN A 245 1.63 -11.37 8.28
CA GLN A 245 1.12 -12.63 7.76
C GLN A 245 -0.38 -12.72 7.93
N LEU A 246 -1.07 -13.22 6.91
CA LEU A 246 -2.51 -13.47 6.94
C LEU A 246 -2.84 -14.52 8.01
N THR A 247 -3.75 -14.17 8.92
CA THR A 247 -4.21 -15.06 10.00
C THR A 247 -5.61 -15.59 9.78
N ALA A 248 -6.45 -14.81 9.09
CA ALA A 248 -7.82 -15.19 8.77
C ALA A 248 -8.34 -14.41 7.56
N THR A 249 -9.31 -14.99 6.88
CA THR A 249 -10.09 -14.33 5.82
C THR A 249 -11.56 -14.68 5.98
N GLY A 250 -12.44 -13.72 5.69
CA GLY A 250 -13.86 -13.90 5.83
C GLY A 250 -14.66 -12.94 4.94
N PRO A 251 -15.99 -13.04 4.98
CA PRO A 251 -16.86 -12.08 4.30
C PRO A 251 -16.73 -10.69 4.94
N VAL A 252 -17.03 -9.68 4.15
CA VAL A 252 -17.18 -8.31 4.64
C VAL A 252 -18.37 -8.25 5.60
N VAL A 253 -18.16 -7.63 6.75
CA VAL A 253 -19.25 -7.20 7.62
C VAL A 253 -19.56 -5.76 7.24
N PRO A 254 -20.76 -5.46 6.67
CA PRO A 254 -21.10 -4.08 6.34
C PRO A 254 -20.94 -3.19 7.57
N SER A 255 -20.22 -2.09 7.42
CA SER A 255 -20.20 -1.06 8.46
C SER A 255 -21.60 -0.47 8.57
N PRO A 256 -22.16 -0.28 9.77
CA PRO A 256 -23.35 0.53 9.91
C PRO A 256 -23.07 1.93 9.36
N GLU A 257 -23.95 2.42 8.48
CA GLU A 257 -23.92 3.77 7.90
C GLU A 257 -24.03 4.85 8.97
#